data_e60251b5699034b85f99fe5a9adce0d8
#
_entry.id   e60251b5699034b85f99fe5a9adce0d8
#
_cell.length_a   1.000
_cell.length_b   1.000
_cell.length_c   1.000
_cell.angle_alpha   90.00
_cell.angle_beta   90.00
_cell.angle_gamma   90.00
#
_symmetry.space_group_name_H-M   'P 1'
#
loop_
_entity.id
_entity.type
_entity.pdbx_description
1 polymer ?
#
loop_
_entity_poly.entity_id
_entity_poly.type
_entity_poly.pdbx_seq_one_letter_code
_entity_poly.pdbx_strand_id
1 'polypeptide(L)'
;MLRASELRLYVLALFNNKQTSIAKDNSYFCAVMQLKKPIKMNRTEVRDALYPDCPIRNILSRVGDKWSMLVLFTLETNGNLRFKELQRNIPDISQKMLTATLKMLEGDALITRVAFPEVPPRVEYSLSAKGKSLLPHISNLLAWATEHMGEIIESRQRYLLK
;
A
#
# COMPACT_ATOMS: atom_id res chain seq x y z
N MET A 1 -9.60 9.62 20.98
CA MET A 1 -10.19 8.29 21.06
C MET A 1 -11.71 8.44 20.96
N LEU A 2 -12.30 8.15 19.80
CA LEU A 2 -13.76 8.13 19.63
C LEU A 2 -14.28 6.83 20.24
N ARG A 3 -15.37 6.92 21.01
CA ARG A 3 -15.98 5.76 21.66
C ARG A 3 -16.58 4.83 20.59
N ALA A 4 -16.51 3.53 20.81
CA ALA A 4 -17.02 2.49 19.91
C ALA A 4 -18.52 2.67 19.54
N SER A 5 -19.29 3.39 20.35
CA SER A 5 -20.68 3.76 20.12
C SER A 5 -20.88 4.77 18.97
N GLU A 6 -19.93 5.67 18.74
CA GLU A 6 -20.01 6.67 17.67
C GLU A 6 -19.66 6.07 16.30
N LEU A 7 -18.72 5.11 16.29
CA LEU A 7 -18.40 4.34 15.06
C LEU A 7 -19.61 3.51 14.57
N ARG A 8 -20.39 2.96 15.51
CA ARG A 8 -21.56 2.13 15.17
C ARG A 8 -22.71 2.94 14.56
N LEU A 9 -22.93 4.15 15.05
CA LEU A 9 -23.94 5.09 14.50
C LEU A 9 -23.53 5.59 13.12
N TYR A 10 -22.24 5.80 12.86
CA TYR A 10 -21.73 6.22 11.56
C TYR A 10 -21.83 5.13 10.50
N VAL A 11 -21.54 3.89 10.85
CA VAL A 11 -21.69 2.74 9.95
C VAL A 11 -23.17 2.48 9.62
N LEU A 12 -24.07 2.63 10.59
CA LEU A 12 -25.52 2.49 10.36
C LEU A 12 -26.10 3.61 9.48
N ALA A 13 -25.59 4.83 9.56
CA ALA A 13 -25.99 5.93 8.70
C ALA A 13 -25.56 5.71 7.23
N LEU A 14 -24.43 5.04 7.01
CA LEU A 14 -23.94 4.67 5.68
C LEU A 14 -24.77 3.55 5.02
N PHE A 15 -25.35 2.64 5.80
CA PHE A 15 -26.16 1.53 5.27
C PHE A 15 -27.63 1.90 5.01
N ASN A 16 -28.15 2.98 5.60
CA ASN A 16 -29.58 3.30 5.51
C ASN A 16 -29.94 4.34 4.43
N ASN A 17 -28.98 4.81 3.65
CA ASN A 17 -29.25 5.77 2.58
C ASN A 17 -29.38 5.05 1.24
N LYS A 18 -30.62 4.65 0.94
CA LYS A 18 -31.06 4.16 -0.37
C LYS A 18 -30.70 5.16 -1.46
N GLN A 19 -29.96 4.66 -2.43
CA GLN A 19 -29.93 5.11 -3.83
C GLN A 19 -30.12 6.62 -4.07
N THR A 20 -29.04 7.36 -3.94
CA THR A 20 -28.88 8.57 -4.70
C THR A 20 -27.54 8.53 -5.42
N SER A 21 -27.57 8.91 -6.67
CA SER A 21 -26.58 9.17 -7.71
C SER A 21 -25.13 9.55 -7.28
N ILE A 22 -24.62 9.07 -6.16
CA ILE A 22 -23.37 9.50 -5.50
C ILE A 22 -22.17 8.67 -5.95
N ALA A 23 -22.36 7.71 -6.85
CA ALA A 23 -21.28 6.87 -7.37
C ALA A 23 -20.30 7.60 -8.33
N LYS A 24 -20.49 8.89 -8.59
CA LYS A 24 -19.62 9.68 -9.49
C LYS A 24 -18.66 10.63 -8.78
N ASP A 25 -18.83 10.87 -7.48
CA ASP A 25 -18.01 11.85 -6.78
C ASP A 25 -17.11 11.15 -5.75
N ASN A 26 -15.86 11.01 -6.12
CA ASN A 26 -14.78 10.39 -5.33
C ASN A 26 -14.41 11.24 -4.09
N SER A 27 -15.16 12.30 -3.80
CA SER A 27 -14.94 13.23 -2.69
C SER A 27 -15.25 12.62 -1.33
N TYR A 28 -16.14 11.62 -1.26
CA TYR A 28 -16.53 10.99 0.00
C TYR A 28 -15.41 10.24 0.70
N PHE A 29 -14.58 9.53 -0.05
CA PHE A 29 -13.45 8.80 0.55
C PHE A 29 -12.38 9.75 1.13
N CYS A 30 -12.20 10.92 0.50
CA CYS A 30 -11.36 11.99 1.04
C CYS A 30 -12.03 12.73 2.21
N ALA A 31 -13.34 12.91 2.19
CA ALA A 31 -14.08 13.63 3.26
C ALA A 31 -14.09 12.85 4.59
N VAL A 32 -14.22 11.52 4.56
CA VAL A 32 -14.19 10.67 5.76
C VAL A 32 -12.84 10.68 6.46
N MET A 33 -11.75 10.96 5.72
CA MET A 33 -10.40 11.04 6.29
C MET A 33 -9.95 12.46 6.68
N GLN A 34 -10.75 13.50 6.41
CA GLN A 34 -10.47 14.88 6.84
C GLN A 34 -10.65 15.13 8.34
N LEU A 35 -11.03 14.10 9.13
CA LEU A 35 -11.22 14.19 10.58
C LEU A 35 -9.92 14.31 11.40
N LYS A 36 -8.74 14.25 10.77
CA LYS A 36 -7.49 14.70 11.39
C LYS A 36 -7.03 15.96 10.66
N LYS A 37 -6.75 17.03 11.43
CA LYS A 37 -6.27 18.33 10.99
C LYS A 37 -5.52 18.25 9.66
N PRO A 38 -5.84 19.10 8.65
CA PRO A 38 -5.10 19.13 7.42
C PRO A 38 -3.63 19.35 7.72
N ILE A 39 -2.80 18.39 7.34
CA ILE A 39 -1.35 18.60 7.30
C ILE A 39 -1.17 19.74 6.31
N LYS A 40 -0.72 20.90 6.78
CA LYS A 40 -0.36 22.02 5.91
C LYS A 40 0.85 21.59 5.09
N MET A 41 0.60 20.98 3.96
CA MET A 41 1.64 20.67 2.99
C MET A 41 1.98 21.94 2.20
N ASN A 42 3.25 22.28 2.16
CA ASN A 42 3.74 23.41 1.39
C ASN A 42 3.59 23.11 -0.11
N ARG A 43 3.14 24.07 -0.90
CA ARG A 43 2.79 23.93 -2.32
C ARG A 43 3.96 23.60 -3.27
N THR A 44 5.16 23.45 -2.77
CA THR A 44 6.35 23.00 -3.51
C THR A 44 6.53 21.48 -3.52
N GLU A 45 5.59 20.73 -2.93
CA GLU A 45 5.69 19.28 -2.78
C GLU A 45 5.35 18.55 -4.07
N VAL A 46 6.08 17.47 -4.28
CA VAL A 46 5.89 16.53 -5.39
C VAL A 46 4.44 16.07 -5.39
N ARG A 47 3.63 16.65 -6.27
CA ARG A 47 2.27 16.17 -6.51
C ARG A 47 2.37 14.83 -7.20
N ASP A 48 1.75 13.81 -6.63
CA ASP A 48 1.55 12.58 -7.37
C ASP A 48 0.69 12.89 -8.59
N ALA A 49 1.23 12.67 -9.77
CA ALA A 49 0.57 13.02 -11.03
C ALA A 49 -0.78 12.31 -11.22
N LEU A 50 -0.98 11.16 -10.53
CA LEU A 50 -2.20 10.37 -10.64
C LEU A 50 -3.30 10.84 -9.68
N TYR A 51 -2.94 11.25 -8.45
CA TYR A 51 -3.91 11.59 -7.40
C TYR A 51 -3.43 12.75 -6.52
N PRO A 52 -3.32 13.99 -7.06
CA PRO A 52 -2.68 15.11 -6.36
C PRO A 52 -3.35 15.50 -5.04
N ASP A 53 -4.64 15.18 -4.89
CA ASP A 53 -5.46 15.66 -3.79
C ASP A 53 -5.90 14.55 -2.81
N CYS A 54 -5.51 13.29 -3.03
CA CYS A 54 -5.90 12.17 -2.17
C CYS A 54 -4.71 11.32 -1.71
N PRO A 55 -4.12 11.61 -0.54
CA PRO A 55 -2.98 10.88 0.01
C PRO A 55 -3.23 9.37 0.16
N ILE A 56 -4.47 8.98 0.47
CA ILE A 56 -4.83 7.57 0.65
C ILE A 56 -4.81 6.81 -0.66
N ARG A 57 -5.32 7.40 -1.74
CA ARG A 57 -5.24 6.76 -3.06
C ARG A 57 -3.80 6.53 -3.48
N ASN A 58 -2.93 7.48 -3.18
CA ASN A 58 -1.50 7.37 -3.46
C ASN A 58 -0.88 6.21 -2.68
N ILE A 59 -1.15 6.12 -1.38
CA ILE A 59 -0.66 5.02 -0.55
C ILE A 59 -1.24 3.69 -1.03
N LEU A 60 -2.56 3.61 -1.27
CA LEU A 60 -3.20 2.37 -1.72
C LEU A 60 -2.71 1.91 -3.10
N SER A 61 -2.48 2.82 -4.04
CA SER A 61 -1.92 2.47 -5.35
C SER A 61 -0.49 1.94 -5.27
N ARG A 62 0.28 2.40 -4.28
CA ARG A 62 1.65 1.97 -4.02
C ARG A 62 1.71 0.65 -3.25
N VAL A 63 0.95 0.57 -2.15
CA VAL A 63 0.93 -0.62 -1.29
C VAL A 63 0.13 -1.77 -1.91
N GLY A 64 -0.88 -1.46 -2.74
CA GLY A 64 -1.65 -2.45 -3.49
C GLY A 64 -0.91 -3.04 -4.69
N ASP A 65 0.26 -2.52 -5.05
CA ASP A 65 1.08 -3.11 -6.09
C ASP A 65 1.73 -4.42 -5.61
N LYS A 66 1.50 -5.48 -6.37
CA LYS A 66 2.02 -6.82 -6.10
C LYS A 66 3.54 -6.81 -5.84
N TRP A 67 4.29 -6.07 -6.63
CA TRP A 67 5.75 -6.09 -6.57
C TRP A 67 6.29 -5.33 -5.35
N SER A 68 5.65 -4.23 -5.01
CA SER A 68 5.97 -3.47 -3.80
C SER A 68 5.82 -4.31 -2.55
N MET A 69 4.71 -5.04 -2.42
CA MET A 69 4.49 -5.93 -1.28
C MET A 69 5.51 -7.06 -1.23
N LEU A 70 5.78 -7.71 -2.36
CA LEU A 70 6.77 -8.81 -2.41
C LEU A 70 8.17 -8.33 -2.01
N VAL A 71 8.60 -7.15 -2.47
CA VAL A 71 9.91 -6.57 -2.09
C VAL A 71 9.95 -6.28 -0.59
N LEU A 72 8.90 -5.66 -0.02
CA LEU A 72 8.86 -5.33 1.40
C LEU A 72 8.93 -6.58 2.28
N PHE A 73 8.16 -7.63 1.97
CA PHE A 73 8.20 -8.91 2.71
C PHE A 73 9.53 -9.64 2.54
N THR A 74 10.12 -9.61 1.34
CA THR A 74 11.44 -10.22 1.10
C THR A 74 12.51 -9.55 1.96
N LEU A 75 12.47 -8.21 2.08
CA LEU A 75 13.39 -7.46 2.94
C LEU A 75 13.11 -7.66 4.44
N GLU A 76 11.86 -7.90 4.83
CA GLU A 76 11.53 -8.24 6.22
C GLU A 76 12.16 -9.57 6.62
N THR A 77 11.99 -10.58 5.77
CA THR A 77 12.43 -11.95 6.06
C THR A 77 13.96 -12.09 6.01
N ASN A 78 14.61 -11.45 5.05
CA ASN A 78 16.03 -11.68 4.77
C ASN A 78 16.95 -10.52 5.19
N GLY A 79 16.40 -9.40 5.67
CA GLY A 79 17.17 -8.23 6.06
C GLY A 79 17.71 -7.44 4.86
N ASN A 80 18.99 -7.05 4.95
CA ASN A 80 19.63 -6.28 3.89
C ASN A 80 19.97 -7.18 2.69
N LEU A 81 19.49 -6.79 1.52
CA LEU A 81 19.70 -7.55 0.27
C LEU A 81 20.24 -6.65 -0.85
N ARG A 82 21.05 -7.25 -1.71
CA ARG A 82 21.50 -6.65 -2.97
C ARG A 82 20.47 -6.85 -4.06
N PHE A 83 20.57 -6.07 -5.13
CA PHE A 83 19.65 -6.15 -6.27
C PHE A 83 19.50 -7.59 -6.81
N LYS A 84 20.62 -8.29 -7.05
CA LYS A 84 20.60 -9.67 -7.56
C LYS A 84 19.98 -10.67 -6.57
N GLU A 85 20.12 -10.43 -5.28
CA GLU A 85 19.52 -11.27 -4.24
C GLU A 85 18.02 -11.07 -4.18
N LEU A 86 17.55 -9.82 -4.24
CA LEU A 86 16.12 -9.52 -4.38
C LEU A 86 15.52 -10.19 -5.61
N GLN A 87 16.19 -10.11 -6.75
CA GLN A 87 15.73 -10.73 -7.99
C GLN A 87 15.66 -12.26 -7.90
N ARG A 88 16.58 -12.91 -7.17
CA ARG A 88 16.54 -14.36 -6.95
C ARG A 88 15.40 -14.77 -6.00
N ASN A 89 15.11 -13.96 -5.00
CA ASN A 89 14.03 -14.23 -4.04
C ASN A 89 12.64 -13.95 -4.63
N ILE A 90 12.56 -13.16 -5.72
CA ILE A 90 11.31 -12.85 -6.43
C ILE A 90 11.49 -13.23 -7.90
N PRO A 91 11.45 -14.52 -8.27
CA PRO A 91 11.84 -14.99 -9.61
C PRO A 91 10.97 -14.44 -10.73
N ASP A 92 9.70 -14.13 -10.44
CA ASP A 92 8.74 -13.63 -11.43
C ASP A 92 8.92 -12.15 -11.79
N ILE A 93 9.78 -11.41 -11.05
CA ILE A 93 9.98 -9.99 -11.31
C ILE A 93 11.04 -9.76 -12.40
N SER A 94 10.68 -8.97 -13.41
CA SER A 94 11.68 -8.53 -14.40
C SER A 94 12.63 -7.50 -13.77
N GLN A 95 13.87 -7.45 -14.29
CA GLN A 95 14.88 -6.47 -13.86
C GLN A 95 14.37 -5.02 -13.98
N LYS A 96 13.64 -4.72 -15.06
CA LYS A 96 13.04 -3.40 -15.28
C LYS A 96 12.01 -3.07 -14.19
N MET A 97 11.14 -4.02 -13.87
CA MET A 97 10.10 -3.85 -12.85
C MET A 97 10.72 -3.72 -11.45
N LEU A 98 11.67 -4.58 -11.08
CA LEU A 98 12.37 -4.49 -9.80
C LEU A 98 13.05 -3.12 -9.63
N THR A 99 13.72 -2.63 -10.67
CA THR A 99 14.35 -1.30 -10.65
C THR A 99 13.32 -0.19 -10.42
N ALA A 100 12.17 -0.24 -11.09
CA ALA A 100 11.10 0.75 -10.95
C ALA A 100 10.49 0.69 -9.53
N THR A 101 10.20 -0.51 -9.05
CA THR A 101 9.64 -0.74 -7.70
C THR A 101 10.59 -0.25 -6.61
N LEU A 102 11.89 -0.56 -6.69
CA LEU A 102 12.87 -0.10 -5.71
C LEU A 102 12.99 1.43 -5.68
N LYS A 103 13.03 2.09 -6.85
CA LYS A 103 13.05 3.55 -6.92
C LYS A 103 11.80 4.17 -6.30
N MET A 104 10.64 3.58 -6.54
CA MET A 104 9.36 4.04 -5.99
C MET A 104 9.34 3.88 -4.46
N LEU A 105 9.70 2.72 -3.94
CA LEU A 105 9.74 2.46 -2.50
C LEU A 105 10.79 3.31 -1.76
N GLU A 106 11.94 3.59 -2.40
CA GLU A 106 12.95 4.52 -1.90
C GLU A 106 12.41 5.95 -1.86
N GLY A 107 11.74 6.42 -2.93
CA GLY A 107 11.10 7.74 -3.00
C GLY A 107 10.00 7.94 -1.94
N ASP A 108 9.26 6.88 -1.60
CA ASP A 108 8.25 6.90 -0.54
C ASP A 108 8.88 6.71 0.87
N ALA A 109 10.20 6.58 0.96
CA ALA A 109 10.96 6.34 2.17
C ALA A 109 10.53 5.06 2.94
N LEU A 110 10.04 4.04 2.22
CA LEU A 110 9.70 2.74 2.78
C LEU A 110 10.91 1.81 2.86
N ILE A 111 11.88 2.00 1.97
CA ILE A 111 13.17 1.32 1.99
C ILE A 111 14.31 2.32 2.01
N THR A 112 15.47 1.86 2.45
CA THR A 112 16.73 2.60 2.43
C THR A 112 17.67 1.92 1.46
N ARG A 113 18.33 2.73 0.62
CA ARG A 113 19.37 2.29 -0.30
C ARG A 113 20.71 2.81 0.18
N VAL A 114 21.67 1.91 0.38
CA VAL A 114 23.04 2.25 0.78
C VAL A 114 24.01 1.79 -0.31
N ALA A 115 24.80 2.73 -0.83
CA ALA A 115 25.85 2.43 -1.79
C ALA A 115 27.19 2.45 -1.08
N PHE A 116 27.97 1.38 -1.22
CA PHE A 116 29.31 1.25 -0.66
C PHE A 116 30.34 1.57 -1.76
N PRO A 117 31.33 2.42 -1.48
CA PRO A 117 32.38 2.79 -2.43
C PRO A 117 33.43 1.68 -2.54
N GLU A 118 33.04 0.53 -3.06
CA GLU A 118 33.88 -0.64 -3.30
C GLU A 118 34.06 -0.88 -4.80
N VAL A 119 35.04 -1.67 -5.17
CA VAL A 119 35.22 -2.12 -6.57
C VAL A 119 35.08 -3.64 -6.64
N PRO A 120 34.02 -4.17 -7.26
CA PRO A 120 32.90 -3.50 -7.93
C PRO A 120 31.94 -2.84 -6.93
N PRO A 121 31.20 -1.77 -7.36
CA PRO A 121 30.28 -1.04 -6.47
C PRO A 121 29.21 -1.97 -5.88
N ARG A 122 29.01 -1.87 -4.55
CA ARG A 122 27.99 -2.62 -3.82
C ARG A 122 26.84 -1.71 -3.42
N VAL A 123 25.63 -2.14 -3.70
CA VAL A 123 24.42 -1.45 -3.29
C VAL A 123 23.53 -2.42 -2.53
N GLU A 124 23.09 -2.01 -1.34
CA GLU A 124 22.19 -2.78 -0.48
C GLU A 124 20.90 -2.01 -0.23
N TYR A 125 19.82 -2.77 -0.12
CA TYR A 125 18.48 -2.29 0.18
C TYR A 125 18.02 -2.89 1.50
N SER A 126 17.37 -2.10 2.32
CA SER A 126 16.82 -2.52 3.61
C SER A 126 15.50 -1.81 3.89
N LEU A 127 14.71 -2.34 4.82
CA LEU A 127 13.51 -1.65 5.28
C LEU A 127 13.87 -0.43 6.11
N SER A 128 13.21 0.69 5.84
CA SER A 128 13.24 1.85 6.71
C SER A 128 12.38 1.62 7.96
N ALA A 129 12.48 2.52 8.95
CA ALA A 129 11.57 2.52 10.10
C ALA A 129 10.09 2.65 9.66
N LYS A 130 9.83 3.44 8.62
CA LYS A 130 8.51 3.63 8.02
C LYS A 130 8.01 2.35 7.33
N GLY A 131 8.87 1.67 6.56
CA GLY A 131 8.56 0.37 5.96
C GLY A 131 8.22 -0.68 7.01
N LYS A 132 9.03 -0.78 8.07
CA LYS A 132 8.78 -1.70 9.19
C LYS A 132 7.45 -1.43 9.89
N SER A 133 7.05 -0.17 10.07
CA SER A 133 5.76 0.17 10.69
C SER A 133 4.56 -0.14 9.80
N LEU A 134 4.73 -0.23 8.50
CA LEU A 134 3.67 -0.57 7.54
C LEU A 134 3.37 -2.07 7.50
N LEU A 135 4.39 -2.91 7.65
CA LEU A 135 4.26 -4.37 7.48
C LEU A 135 3.20 -5.05 8.34
N PRO A 136 3.01 -4.73 9.64
CA PRO A 136 1.96 -5.34 10.44
C PRO A 136 0.55 -5.10 9.87
N HIS A 137 0.31 -3.94 9.26
CA HIS A 137 -0.99 -3.62 8.64
C HIS A 137 -1.23 -4.45 7.39
N ILE A 138 -0.19 -4.65 6.57
CA ILE A 138 -0.26 -5.51 5.39
C ILE A 138 -0.43 -6.97 5.81
N SER A 139 0.28 -7.44 6.82
CA SER A 139 0.16 -8.80 7.35
C SER A 139 -1.24 -9.11 7.86
N ASN A 140 -1.87 -8.17 8.57
CA ASN A 140 -3.26 -8.30 9.01
C ASN A 140 -4.24 -8.38 7.82
N LEU A 141 -4.01 -7.59 6.77
CA LEU A 141 -4.82 -7.66 5.55
C LEU A 141 -4.66 -9.01 4.84
N LEU A 142 -3.43 -9.53 4.77
CA LEU A 142 -3.16 -10.85 4.18
C LEU A 142 -3.79 -11.98 4.99
N ALA A 143 -3.73 -11.92 6.32
CA ALA A 143 -4.38 -12.88 7.20
C ALA A 143 -5.89 -12.93 6.95
N TRP A 144 -6.54 -11.77 6.92
CA TRP A 144 -7.95 -11.64 6.59
C TRP A 144 -8.27 -12.22 5.20
N ALA A 145 -7.46 -11.87 4.19
CA ALA A 145 -7.66 -12.38 2.84
C ALA A 145 -7.52 -13.90 2.76
N THR A 146 -6.57 -14.48 3.48
CA THR A 146 -6.36 -15.93 3.54
C THR A 146 -7.56 -16.64 4.18
N GLU A 147 -8.09 -16.10 5.27
CA GLU A 147 -9.25 -16.63 5.98
C GLU A 147 -10.51 -16.64 5.07
N HIS A 148 -10.73 -15.57 4.30
CA HIS A 148 -11.95 -15.38 3.52
C HIS A 148 -11.83 -15.79 2.04
N MET A 149 -10.65 -16.21 1.59
CA MET A 149 -10.39 -16.48 0.16
C MET A 149 -11.32 -17.57 -0.41
N GLY A 150 -11.61 -18.62 0.37
CA GLY A 150 -12.52 -19.69 -0.05
C GLY A 150 -13.91 -19.16 -0.40
N GLU A 151 -14.52 -18.41 0.51
CA GLU A 151 -15.84 -17.82 0.36
C GLU A 151 -15.90 -16.82 -0.82
N ILE A 152 -14.83 -16.03 -1.00
CA ILE A 152 -14.72 -15.07 -2.10
C ILE A 152 -14.70 -15.82 -3.45
N ILE A 153 -13.93 -16.91 -3.56
CA ILE A 153 -13.85 -17.70 -4.79
C ILE A 153 -15.20 -18.35 -5.11
N GLU A 154 -15.83 -18.97 -4.12
CA GLU A 154 -17.15 -19.58 -4.30
C GLU A 154 -18.22 -18.54 -4.73
N SER A 155 -18.20 -17.35 -4.14
CA SER A 155 -19.10 -16.28 -4.48
C SER A 155 -18.91 -15.80 -5.92
N ARG A 156 -17.64 -15.70 -6.38
CA ARG A 156 -17.31 -15.37 -7.77
C ARG A 156 -17.81 -16.45 -8.74
N GLN A 157 -17.59 -17.71 -8.42
CA GLN A 157 -18.06 -18.82 -9.26
C GLN A 157 -19.59 -18.82 -9.39
N ARG A 158 -20.31 -18.64 -8.28
CA ARG A 158 -21.79 -18.51 -8.30
C ARG A 158 -22.27 -17.34 -9.12
N TYR A 159 -21.54 -16.23 -9.12
CA TYR A 159 -21.89 -15.06 -9.94
C TYR A 159 -21.70 -15.29 -11.43
N LEU A 160 -20.64 -16.01 -11.83
CA LEU A 160 -20.34 -16.30 -13.24
C LEU A 160 -21.26 -17.36 -13.86
N LEU A 161 -22.00 -18.13 -13.03
CA LEU A 161 -22.97 -19.14 -13.49
C LEU A 161 -24.40 -18.59 -13.61
N LYS A 162 -24.63 -17.31 -13.33
CA LYS A 162 -25.89 -16.60 -13.54
C LYS A 162 -25.94 -15.97 -14.90
#